data_74bbef868caf6b7d2786128582dc42a7
#
_entry.id   74bbef868caf6b7d2786128582dc42a7
#
_cell.length_a   1.000
_cell.length_b   1.000
_cell.length_c   1.000
_cell.angle_alpha   90.00
_cell.angle_beta   90.00
_cell.angle_gamma   90.00
#
_symmetry.space_group_name_H-M   'P 1'
#
loop_
_entity.id
_entity.type
_entity.pdbx_description
1 polymer ?
#
loop_
_entity_poly.entity_id
_entity_poly.type
_entity_poly.pdbx_seq_one_letter_code
_entity_poly.pdbx_strand_id
1 'polypeptide(L)'
;VNRPRLIPLVLLKQGLVVRSSGFDTHQAIGNPISTIGRFSHWNADELIVIDISDSDFHDLRRDDLQQRYAGQTVLDVLAEITKVCFMPLTFGGRIRTPRDIEKRLATGADKVAINSAIVDDPNFIRVAAENFGSQAIVASIDVLRHPDGRREVMVAAGKRGTGLAPADWAQKVEELGAGEILLNSIDRDGQGNGFDLELIQAVTEAVNVPVIACGGVGRYEHLSPAITEAGASAVAAANIFHFCELSYPVAKRRMIDDGVPLRPVKLNSRWFPREPIYDEAEEDIRVNERLARARDSDFVAATPGPRPPIRWCTECLYPSISAAPMEFDDDGVCTGCKMSALKDTITPAEWDRRKGLLRDILESNRSRDGSRHDCVIAVSGGKDSWFQIHVIKNELGLNPLLVTYDGNNWTDVGWRNLLRMKQVFGCDHIVVSPSTETLKKLNRLGVEILGDMSWHAHVGITTVPVRVAVENRIPIVIWGEHGYQDLCGQFDLNDFPEMSYRDRLEHFARGYEWNYFVGREGLEKRDLIHWRYPSDQALHDLDCRGIYLGNYIFWDANRHVELMIEKYGFELPKEPFDRTYRRMSNLDDMHENGAHDYLKYIKFGYGRCTDHVCK
;
A
#
# COMPACT_ATOMS: atom_id res chain seq x y z
N VAL A 1 -4.85 -22.13 26.78
CA VAL A 1 -3.99 -20.95 26.69
C VAL A 1 -4.29 -20.31 25.35
N ASN A 2 -4.90 -19.12 25.35
CA ASN A 2 -5.11 -18.35 24.12
C ASN A 2 -3.75 -17.97 23.55
N ARG A 3 -3.54 -18.23 22.25
CA ARG A 3 -2.31 -17.80 21.58
C ARG A 3 -2.37 -16.30 21.31
N PRO A 4 -1.27 -15.58 21.51
CA PRO A 4 -1.16 -14.19 21.06
C PRO A 4 -1.44 -14.05 19.56
N ARG A 5 -1.86 -12.86 19.14
CA ARG A 5 -2.19 -12.56 17.74
C ARG A 5 -1.42 -11.34 17.26
N LEU A 6 -1.01 -11.38 16.00
CA LEU A 6 -0.53 -10.20 15.26
C LEU A 6 -1.64 -9.75 14.31
N ILE A 7 -2.11 -8.52 14.44
CA ILE A 7 -3.32 -8.03 13.79
C ILE A 7 -2.98 -6.83 12.90
N PRO A 8 -3.13 -6.90 11.57
CA PRO A 8 -3.14 -5.72 10.74
C PRO A 8 -4.34 -4.83 11.09
N LEU A 9 -4.11 -3.52 11.23
CA LEU A 9 -5.14 -2.53 11.41
C LEU A 9 -5.18 -1.64 10.17
N VAL A 10 -6.35 -1.52 9.56
CA VAL A 10 -6.61 -0.71 8.36
C VAL A 10 -7.52 0.45 8.72
N LEU A 11 -7.06 1.66 8.46
CA LEU A 11 -7.88 2.87 8.58
C LEU A 11 -8.53 3.17 7.23
N LEU A 12 -9.85 3.34 7.25
CA LEU A 12 -10.64 3.76 6.08
C LEU A 12 -11.04 5.23 6.20
N LYS A 13 -10.82 6.00 5.15
CA LYS A 13 -11.32 7.36 5.02
C LYS A 13 -11.92 7.55 3.63
N GLN A 14 -13.22 7.80 3.57
CA GLN A 14 -13.95 8.00 2.30
C GLN A 14 -13.76 6.89 1.25
N GLY A 15 -13.61 5.64 1.69
CA GLY A 15 -13.41 4.48 0.82
C GLY A 15 -11.95 4.11 0.54
N LEU A 16 -10.99 4.89 1.00
CA LEU A 16 -9.56 4.62 0.79
C LEU A 16 -8.89 4.17 2.08
N VAL A 17 -7.85 3.37 1.93
CA VAL A 17 -6.92 3.07 3.03
C VAL A 17 -6.02 4.27 3.24
N VAL A 18 -5.89 4.69 4.49
CA VAL A 18 -5.02 5.80 4.85
C VAL A 18 -4.00 5.37 5.91
N ARG A 19 -2.81 5.97 5.85
CA ARG A 19 -1.89 5.99 7.00
C ARG A 19 -2.27 7.13 7.94
N SER A 20 -1.92 7.00 9.22
CA SER A 20 -2.19 8.01 10.24
C SER A 20 -0.93 8.43 10.96
N SER A 21 -0.91 9.67 11.44
CA SER A 21 0.07 10.19 12.37
C SER A 21 -0.61 11.14 13.36
N GLY A 22 -0.57 10.78 14.66
CA GLY A 22 -1.13 11.57 15.75
C GLY A 22 -2.64 11.81 15.68
N PHE A 23 -3.38 10.97 14.97
CA PHE A 23 -4.83 11.12 14.67
C PHE A 23 -5.20 12.41 13.90
N ASP A 24 -4.21 13.11 13.38
CA ASP A 24 -4.40 14.40 12.73
C ASP A 24 -4.09 14.32 11.23
N THR A 25 -2.92 13.81 10.90
CA THR A 25 -2.46 13.72 9.52
C THR A 25 -2.79 12.36 8.92
N HIS A 26 -3.58 12.38 7.85
CA HIS A 26 -3.93 11.17 7.09
C HIS A 26 -3.47 11.31 5.64
N GLN A 27 -2.91 10.25 5.08
CA GLN A 27 -2.48 10.18 3.67
C GLN A 27 -3.07 8.92 3.04
N ALA A 28 -3.73 9.08 1.90
CA ALA A 28 -4.27 7.94 1.14
C ALA A 28 -3.13 7.08 0.58
N ILE A 29 -3.16 5.79 0.87
CA ILE A 29 -2.12 4.83 0.47
C ILE A 29 -2.64 3.70 -0.41
N GLY A 30 -3.95 3.60 -0.61
CA GLY A 30 -4.45 2.63 -1.57
C GLY A 30 -5.91 2.21 -1.39
N ASN A 31 -6.26 1.16 -2.12
CA ASN A 31 -7.59 0.57 -2.13
C ASN A 31 -7.72 -0.51 -1.03
N PRO A 32 -8.82 -0.55 -0.26
CA PRO A 32 -9.02 -1.53 0.80
C PRO A 32 -9.09 -2.97 0.28
N ILE A 33 -9.64 -3.19 -0.91
CA ILE A 33 -9.83 -4.55 -1.45
C ILE A 33 -8.46 -5.19 -1.77
N SER A 34 -7.57 -4.47 -2.45
CA SER A 34 -6.21 -4.96 -2.74
C SER A 34 -5.39 -5.17 -1.45
N THR A 35 -5.52 -4.25 -0.51
CA THR A 35 -4.81 -4.30 0.78
C THR A 35 -5.26 -5.48 1.63
N ILE A 36 -6.57 -5.66 1.83
CA ILE A 36 -7.14 -6.72 2.66
C ILE A 36 -6.97 -8.08 1.99
N GLY A 37 -7.14 -8.17 0.68
CA GLY A 37 -6.82 -9.38 -0.09
C GLY A 37 -5.38 -9.83 0.13
N ARG A 38 -4.44 -8.89 0.26
CA ARG A 38 -3.04 -9.22 0.56
C ARG A 38 -2.86 -9.82 1.95
N PHE A 39 -3.49 -9.26 2.98
CA PHE A 39 -3.47 -9.84 4.33
C PHE A 39 -4.11 -11.23 4.39
N SER A 40 -5.17 -11.46 3.62
CA SER A 40 -5.78 -12.79 3.47
C SER A 40 -4.82 -13.80 2.85
N HIS A 41 -4.08 -13.42 1.81
CA HIS A 41 -3.07 -14.28 1.20
C HIS A 41 -1.94 -14.64 2.17
N TRP A 42 -1.60 -13.74 3.08
CA TRP A 42 -0.58 -13.97 4.12
C TRP A 42 -1.11 -14.75 5.33
N ASN A 43 -2.38 -15.14 5.33
CA ASN A 43 -3.05 -15.81 6.46
C ASN A 43 -2.88 -14.99 7.76
N ALA A 44 -3.20 -13.71 7.74
CA ALA A 44 -3.22 -12.91 8.94
C ALA A 44 -4.14 -13.54 10.01
N ASP A 45 -3.80 -13.35 11.28
CA ASP A 45 -4.53 -14.00 12.39
C ASP A 45 -5.93 -13.45 12.56
N GLU A 46 -6.06 -12.15 12.37
CA GLU A 46 -7.28 -11.35 12.48
C GLU A 46 -7.04 -10.04 11.71
N LEU A 47 -8.08 -9.31 11.37
CA LEU A 47 -8.03 -7.98 10.76
C LEU A 47 -8.91 -7.02 11.55
N ILE A 48 -8.41 -5.82 11.78
CA ILE A 48 -9.21 -4.70 12.30
C ILE A 48 -9.33 -3.65 11.20
N VAL A 49 -10.56 -3.22 10.90
CA VAL A 49 -10.84 -2.12 9.99
C VAL A 49 -11.61 -1.04 10.73
N ILE A 50 -11.09 0.18 10.75
CA ILE A 50 -11.74 1.31 11.42
C ILE A 50 -12.07 2.39 10.40
N ASP A 51 -13.35 2.68 10.23
CA ASP A 51 -13.82 3.82 9.44
C ASP A 51 -13.68 5.12 10.25
N ILE A 52 -12.79 5.98 9.77
CA ILE A 52 -12.52 7.31 10.36
C ILE A 52 -13.10 8.45 9.51
N SER A 53 -14.00 8.14 8.57
CA SER A 53 -14.61 9.13 7.69
C SER A 53 -15.53 10.09 8.45
N ASP A 54 -15.56 11.34 8.05
CA ASP A 54 -16.44 12.37 8.61
C ASP A 54 -17.92 12.21 8.18
N SER A 55 -18.16 11.55 7.06
CA SER A 55 -19.49 11.28 6.49
C SER A 55 -19.64 9.80 6.15
N ASP A 56 -20.89 9.36 5.90
CA ASP A 56 -21.16 7.99 5.41
C ASP A 56 -21.08 7.91 3.88
N PHE A 57 -20.15 8.66 3.31
CA PHE A 57 -19.87 8.62 1.88
C PHE A 57 -18.51 7.95 1.66
N HIS A 58 -18.53 6.88 0.87
CA HIS A 58 -17.34 6.11 0.50
C HIS A 58 -17.31 5.93 -1.00
N ASP A 59 -16.24 6.34 -1.65
CA ASP A 59 -16.06 6.16 -3.07
C ASP A 59 -14.87 5.23 -3.35
N LEU A 60 -15.18 4.00 -3.74
CA LEU A 60 -14.18 3.01 -4.16
C LEU A 60 -13.85 3.11 -5.65
N ARG A 61 -14.52 3.99 -6.40
CA ARG A 61 -14.31 4.12 -7.83
C ARG A 61 -12.94 4.71 -8.11
N ARG A 62 -12.32 4.16 -9.11
CA ARG A 62 -11.08 4.70 -9.68
C ARG A 62 -11.43 5.52 -10.92
N ASP A 63 -10.74 6.62 -11.12
CA ASP A 63 -10.97 7.49 -12.27
C ASP A 63 -10.44 6.89 -13.57
N ASP A 64 -9.51 5.95 -13.49
CA ASP A 64 -8.90 5.28 -14.64
C ASP A 64 -9.62 4.02 -15.11
N LEU A 65 -10.61 3.53 -14.34
CA LEU A 65 -11.32 2.27 -14.62
C LEU A 65 -12.83 2.44 -14.61
N GLN A 66 -13.51 1.65 -15.43
CA GLN A 66 -14.94 1.43 -15.29
C GLN A 66 -15.16 0.43 -14.14
N GLN A 67 -15.59 0.93 -12.98
CA GLN A 67 -15.60 0.12 -11.78
C GLN A 67 -16.81 -0.75 -11.61
N ARG A 68 -16.55 -1.95 -11.03
CA ARG A 68 -17.58 -2.89 -10.58
C ARG A 68 -18.20 -2.49 -9.24
N TYR A 69 -17.54 -1.63 -8.44
CA TYR A 69 -17.97 -1.27 -7.08
C TYR A 69 -18.83 -0.01 -7.11
N ALA A 70 -20.12 -0.20 -7.00
CA ALA A 70 -21.07 0.91 -7.01
C ALA A 70 -21.45 1.41 -5.61
N GLY A 71 -20.78 0.92 -4.56
CA GLY A 71 -21.13 1.23 -3.18
C GLY A 71 -20.74 2.64 -2.78
N GLN A 72 -21.59 3.27 -1.94
CA GLN A 72 -21.36 4.62 -1.43
C GLN A 72 -21.47 4.71 0.09
N THR A 73 -21.86 3.64 0.76
CA THR A 73 -21.99 3.58 2.21
C THR A 73 -20.92 2.70 2.83
N VAL A 74 -20.69 2.85 4.12
CA VAL A 74 -19.78 1.97 4.87
C VAL A 74 -20.15 0.49 4.76
N LEU A 75 -21.45 0.17 4.66
CA LEU A 75 -21.91 -1.21 4.50
C LEU A 75 -21.56 -1.78 3.11
N ASP A 76 -21.63 -0.96 2.07
CA ASP A 76 -21.22 -1.38 0.74
C ASP A 76 -19.71 -1.69 0.70
N VAL A 77 -18.91 -0.83 1.34
CA VAL A 77 -17.45 -1.10 1.47
C VAL A 77 -17.18 -2.37 2.26
N LEU A 78 -17.87 -2.57 3.38
CA LEU A 78 -17.75 -3.78 4.18
C LEU A 78 -18.12 -5.03 3.37
N ALA A 79 -19.20 -4.97 2.58
CA ALA A 79 -19.62 -6.06 1.72
C ALA A 79 -18.56 -6.43 0.67
N GLU A 80 -17.90 -5.45 0.06
CA GLU A 80 -16.78 -5.70 -0.86
C GLU A 80 -15.56 -6.26 -0.12
N ILE A 81 -15.25 -5.76 1.07
CA ILE A 81 -14.17 -6.30 1.91
C ILE A 81 -14.42 -7.79 2.21
N THR A 82 -15.63 -8.20 2.52
CA THR A 82 -15.93 -9.60 2.87
C THR A 82 -15.74 -10.59 1.71
N LYS A 83 -15.68 -10.13 0.47
CA LYS A 83 -15.33 -10.98 -0.69
C LYS A 83 -13.88 -11.45 -0.66
N VAL A 84 -12.99 -10.66 -0.06
CA VAL A 84 -11.54 -10.91 -0.04
C VAL A 84 -10.96 -11.16 1.35
N CYS A 85 -11.74 -10.97 2.41
CA CYS A 85 -11.33 -11.17 3.79
C CYS A 85 -11.72 -12.57 4.27
N PHE A 86 -10.73 -13.45 4.48
CA PHE A 86 -10.93 -14.84 4.94
C PHE A 86 -10.36 -15.10 6.35
N MET A 87 -10.15 -14.03 7.10
CA MET A 87 -9.76 -14.07 8.51
C MET A 87 -10.82 -13.37 9.35
N PRO A 88 -10.86 -13.60 10.67
CA PRO A 88 -11.78 -12.89 11.56
C PRO A 88 -11.65 -11.38 11.38
N LEU A 89 -12.78 -10.69 11.21
CA LEU A 89 -12.87 -9.26 10.90
C LEU A 89 -13.53 -8.49 12.03
N THR A 90 -12.79 -7.59 12.65
CA THR A 90 -13.34 -6.55 13.53
C THR A 90 -13.57 -5.28 12.73
N PHE A 91 -14.80 -4.76 12.70
CA PHE A 91 -15.13 -3.54 11.97
C PHE A 91 -15.62 -2.44 12.92
N GLY A 92 -14.93 -1.30 12.91
CA GLY A 92 -15.24 -0.14 13.76
C GLY A 92 -15.54 1.14 12.96
N GLY A 93 -15.93 2.14 13.71
CA GLY A 93 -16.27 3.46 13.19
C GLY A 93 -17.77 3.70 13.04
N ARG A 94 -18.21 4.89 13.48
CA ARG A 94 -19.58 5.40 13.32
C ARG A 94 -20.69 4.48 13.89
N ILE A 95 -20.39 3.69 14.92
CA ILE A 95 -21.34 2.83 15.63
C ILE A 95 -21.92 3.62 16.80
N ARG A 96 -23.22 3.85 16.78
CA ARG A 96 -23.93 4.66 17.79
C ARG A 96 -25.17 3.98 18.34
N THR A 97 -25.70 2.96 17.66
CA THR A 97 -26.92 2.25 18.01
C THR A 97 -26.73 0.73 17.91
N PRO A 98 -27.52 -0.09 18.61
CA PRO A 98 -27.52 -1.55 18.43
C PRO A 98 -27.77 -1.97 16.97
N ARG A 99 -28.55 -1.18 16.24
CA ARG A 99 -28.83 -1.42 14.82
C ARG A 99 -27.58 -1.24 13.94
N ASP A 100 -26.67 -0.34 14.29
CA ASP A 100 -25.39 -0.18 13.57
C ASP A 100 -24.51 -1.41 13.77
N ILE A 101 -24.57 -2.04 14.94
CA ILE A 101 -23.87 -3.29 15.23
C ILE A 101 -24.48 -4.40 14.39
N GLU A 102 -25.79 -4.59 14.47
CA GLU A 102 -26.54 -5.62 13.72
C GLU A 102 -26.21 -5.58 12.23
N LYS A 103 -26.25 -4.40 11.61
CA LYS A 103 -25.94 -4.23 10.18
C LYS A 103 -24.53 -4.67 9.83
N ARG A 104 -23.53 -4.33 10.64
CA ARG A 104 -22.14 -4.69 10.37
C ARG A 104 -21.91 -6.21 10.54
N LEU A 105 -22.46 -6.81 11.59
CA LEU A 105 -22.38 -8.26 11.79
C LEU A 105 -23.13 -9.01 10.67
N ALA A 106 -24.30 -8.55 10.27
CA ALA A 106 -25.07 -9.15 9.18
C ALA A 106 -24.38 -9.03 7.82
N THR A 107 -23.60 -7.96 7.60
CA THR A 107 -22.82 -7.76 6.37
C THR A 107 -21.55 -8.62 6.33
N GLY A 108 -21.06 -9.11 7.50
CA GLY A 108 -19.98 -10.09 7.56
C GLY A 108 -18.80 -9.72 8.44
N ALA A 109 -18.93 -8.71 9.30
CA ALA A 109 -18.00 -8.53 10.41
C ALA A 109 -18.22 -9.60 11.47
N ASP A 110 -17.15 -10.10 12.10
CA ASP A 110 -17.23 -11.03 13.23
C ASP A 110 -17.34 -10.29 14.56
N LYS A 111 -16.74 -9.12 14.66
CA LYS A 111 -16.74 -8.24 15.82
C LYS A 111 -16.92 -6.78 15.41
N VAL A 112 -17.33 -5.96 16.36
CA VAL A 112 -17.42 -4.50 16.18
C VAL A 112 -16.57 -3.78 17.23
N ALA A 113 -15.83 -2.74 16.77
CA ALA A 113 -15.06 -1.87 17.66
C ALA A 113 -15.81 -0.56 17.91
N ILE A 114 -16.05 -0.22 19.17
CA ILE A 114 -16.85 0.93 19.59
C ILE A 114 -16.01 1.83 20.50
N ASN A 115 -15.97 3.13 20.20
CA ASN A 115 -15.22 4.12 20.97
C ASN A 115 -16.15 5.17 21.62
N SER A 116 -16.45 6.28 20.95
CA SER A 116 -17.14 7.44 21.55
C SER A 116 -18.50 7.12 22.15
N ALA A 117 -19.29 6.28 21.49
CA ALA A 117 -20.65 5.97 21.94
C ALA A 117 -20.70 5.29 23.31
N ILE A 118 -19.69 4.48 23.64
CA ILE A 118 -19.62 3.79 24.94
C ILE A 118 -19.16 4.69 26.08
N VAL A 119 -18.51 5.80 25.80
CA VAL A 119 -18.19 6.85 26.80
C VAL A 119 -19.38 7.76 27.01
N ASP A 120 -20.10 8.11 25.93
CA ASP A 120 -21.30 8.97 26.00
C ASP A 120 -22.46 8.25 26.72
N ASP A 121 -22.64 6.95 26.48
CA ASP A 121 -23.57 6.06 27.19
C ASP A 121 -22.90 4.72 27.51
N PRO A 122 -22.32 4.54 28.70
CA PRO A 122 -21.68 3.28 29.09
C PRO A 122 -22.63 2.08 29.08
N ASN A 123 -23.96 2.28 29.31
CA ASN A 123 -24.92 1.20 29.27
C ASN A 123 -25.08 0.59 27.86
N PHE A 124 -24.66 1.32 26.82
CA PHE A 124 -24.66 0.80 25.45
C PHE A 124 -23.82 -0.47 25.31
N ILE A 125 -22.70 -0.62 26.05
CA ILE A 125 -21.90 -1.86 26.05
C ILE A 125 -22.75 -3.05 26.55
N ARG A 126 -23.47 -2.85 27.65
CA ARG A 126 -24.32 -3.92 28.22
C ARG A 126 -25.40 -4.35 27.23
N VAL A 127 -26.12 -3.40 26.66
CA VAL A 127 -27.15 -3.66 25.66
C VAL A 127 -26.55 -4.40 24.45
N ALA A 128 -25.38 -3.99 23.99
CA ALA A 128 -24.69 -4.64 22.88
C ALA A 128 -24.26 -6.08 23.22
N ALA A 129 -23.67 -6.28 24.39
CA ALA A 129 -23.23 -7.61 24.84
C ALA A 129 -24.41 -8.58 25.07
N GLU A 130 -25.52 -8.09 25.61
CA GLU A 130 -26.73 -8.90 25.79
C GLU A 130 -27.38 -9.33 24.47
N ASN A 131 -27.35 -8.45 23.45
CA ASN A 131 -27.97 -8.72 22.14
C ASN A 131 -27.08 -9.55 21.20
N PHE A 132 -25.77 -9.33 21.22
CA PHE A 132 -24.85 -9.88 20.21
C PHE A 132 -23.76 -10.81 20.81
N GLY A 133 -23.68 -10.88 22.13
CA GLY A 133 -22.65 -11.61 22.85
C GLY A 133 -21.39 -10.78 23.08
N SER A 134 -20.79 -10.92 24.28
CA SER A 134 -19.57 -10.19 24.65
C SER A 134 -18.43 -10.37 23.64
N GLN A 135 -18.29 -11.57 23.09
CA GLN A 135 -17.23 -11.89 22.09
C GLN A 135 -17.31 -11.06 20.80
N ALA A 136 -18.46 -10.46 20.50
CA ALA A 136 -18.63 -9.61 19.34
C ALA A 136 -18.33 -8.12 19.62
N ILE A 137 -18.10 -7.74 20.88
CA ILE A 137 -17.96 -6.35 21.30
C ILE A 137 -16.52 -6.07 21.72
N VAL A 138 -15.85 -5.19 20.95
CA VAL A 138 -14.51 -4.67 21.24
C VAL A 138 -14.64 -3.23 21.71
N ALA A 139 -14.22 -2.93 22.95
CA ALA A 139 -14.15 -1.56 23.44
C ALA A 139 -12.85 -0.91 22.94
N SER A 140 -12.96 0.11 22.10
CA SER A 140 -11.80 0.89 21.62
C SER A 140 -11.53 2.02 22.59
N ILE A 141 -10.32 2.05 23.18
CA ILE A 141 -9.86 3.03 24.15
C ILE A 141 -8.66 3.77 23.57
N ASP A 142 -8.88 5.01 23.15
CA ASP A 142 -7.81 5.89 22.67
C ASP A 142 -7.29 6.72 23.84
N VAL A 143 -5.98 6.74 24.02
CA VAL A 143 -5.33 7.38 25.17
C VAL A 143 -4.33 8.43 24.70
N LEU A 144 -4.42 9.62 25.29
CA LEU A 144 -3.44 10.70 25.12
C LEU A 144 -2.60 10.83 26.39
N ARG A 145 -1.29 10.91 26.24
CA ARG A 145 -0.37 11.28 27.30
C ARG A 145 -0.13 12.79 27.25
N HIS A 146 -0.57 13.47 28.30
CA HIS A 146 -0.37 14.92 28.45
C HIS A 146 1.09 15.25 28.80
N PRO A 147 1.52 16.52 28.61
CA PRO A 147 2.89 16.94 28.95
C PRO A 147 3.27 16.75 30.42
N ASP A 148 2.28 16.75 31.31
CA ASP A 148 2.46 16.48 32.76
C ASP A 148 2.62 14.98 33.08
N GLY A 149 2.55 14.10 32.07
CA GLY A 149 2.65 12.66 32.21
C GLY A 149 1.32 11.95 32.49
N ARG A 150 0.23 12.66 32.76
CA ARG A 150 -1.11 12.10 32.93
C ARG A 150 -1.61 11.48 31.62
N ARG A 151 -2.20 10.30 31.74
CA ARG A 151 -2.86 9.62 30.64
C ARG A 151 -4.38 9.77 30.76
N GLU A 152 -5.04 10.11 29.66
CA GLU A 152 -6.47 10.37 29.62
C GLU A 152 -7.12 9.66 28.44
N VAL A 153 -8.29 9.05 28.68
CA VAL A 153 -9.12 8.49 27.62
C VAL A 153 -9.69 9.61 26.76
N MET A 154 -9.51 9.49 25.46
CA MET A 154 -9.99 10.45 24.46
C MET A 154 -11.06 9.84 23.59
N VAL A 155 -11.95 10.69 23.06
CA VAL A 155 -12.99 10.31 22.09
C VAL A 155 -13.07 11.31 20.95
N ALA A 156 -13.96 11.08 19.98
CA ALA A 156 -14.13 11.93 18.81
C ALA A 156 -12.82 12.16 18.05
N ALA A 157 -12.14 11.05 17.68
CA ALA A 157 -10.85 11.07 16.99
C ALA A 157 -9.75 11.87 17.78
N GLY A 158 -9.69 11.68 19.09
CA GLY A 158 -8.70 12.33 19.95
C GLY A 158 -8.99 13.80 20.28
N LYS A 159 -10.10 14.36 19.81
CA LYS A 159 -10.41 15.80 19.95
C LYS A 159 -11.11 16.17 21.26
N ARG A 160 -11.65 15.19 22.00
CA ARG A 160 -12.39 15.43 23.24
C ARG A 160 -11.85 14.57 24.37
N GLY A 161 -11.32 15.22 25.40
CA GLY A 161 -10.95 14.58 26.66
C GLY A 161 -12.18 14.15 27.46
N THR A 162 -12.06 13.08 28.23
CA THR A 162 -13.16 12.52 29.05
C THR A 162 -12.93 12.67 30.54
N GLY A 163 -11.71 12.98 30.97
CA GLY A 163 -11.31 12.98 32.39
C GLY A 163 -11.10 11.57 32.97
N LEU A 164 -11.31 10.50 32.18
CA LEU A 164 -11.21 9.12 32.64
C LEU A 164 -9.77 8.61 32.57
N ALA A 165 -9.34 7.90 33.62
CA ALA A 165 -8.09 7.16 33.61
C ALA A 165 -8.24 5.86 32.78
N PRO A 166 -7.23 5.47 31.97
CA PRO A 166 -7.34 4.31 31.07
C PRO A 166 -7.64 2.98 31.79
N ALA A 167 -6.99 2.69 32.91
CA ALA A 167 -7.19 1.46 33.67
C ALA A 167 -8.59 1.39 34.28
N ASP A 168 -9.07 2.49 34.88
CA ASP A 168 -10.40 2.54 35.49
C ASP A 168 -11.50 2.38 34.43
N TRP A 169 -11.30 2.99 33.25
CA TRP A 169 -12.23 2.85 32.15
C TRP A 169 -12.21 1.43 31.55
N ALA A 170 -11.05 0.81 31.47
CA ALA A 170 -10.89 -0.56 31.01
C ALA A 170 -11.66 -1.54 31.93
N GLN A 171 -11.53 -1.41 33.26
CA GLN A 171 -12.32 -2.20 34.21
C GLN A 171 -13.81 -1.97 34.02
N LYS A 172 -14.21 -0.71 33.79
CA LYS A 172 -15.63 -0.38 33.62
C LYS A 172 -16.23 -1.00 32.36
N VAL A 173 -15.53 -0.99 31.23
CA VAL A 173 -16.03 -1.61 30.00
C VAL A 173 -16.08 -3.15 30.10
N GLU A 174 -15.14 -3.76 30.82
CA GLU A 174 -15.19 -5.21 31.12
C GLU A 174 -16.42 -5.55 31.97
N GLU A 175 -16.67 -4.83 33.08
CA GLU A 175 -17.85 -5.02 33.93
C GLU A 175 -19.18 -4.89 33.16
N LEU A 176 -19.19 -4.05 32.12
CA LEU A 176 -20.36 -3.82 31.28
C LEU A 176 -20.53 -4.89 30.19
N GLY A 177 -19.55 -5.77 29.99
CA GLY A 177 -19.65 -6.92 29.11
C GLY A 177 -18.87 -6.81 27.80
N ALA A 178 -17.92 -5.87 27.66
CA ALA A 178 -16.98 -5.90 26.55
C ALA A 178 -16.17 -7.21 26.57
N GLY A 179 -16.03 -7.86 25.45
CA GLY A 179 -15.29 -9.12 25.35
C GLY A 179 -13.81 -8.94 25.03
N GLU A 180 -13.41 -7.75 24.57
CA GLU A 180 -12.04 -7.43 24.20
C GLU A 180 -11.81 -5.90 24.24
N ILE A 181 -10.58 -5.46 24.48
CA ILE A 181 -10.20 -4.06 24.51
C ILE A 181 -9.16 -3.80 23.41
N LEU A 182 -9.41 -2.82 22.54
CA LEU A 182 -8.42 -2.24 21.62
C LEU A 182 -7.87 -0.97 22.26
N LEU A 183 -6.64 -1.04 22.77
CA LEU A 183 -5.96 0.05 23.46
C LEU A 183 -4.99 0.76 22.53
N ASN A 184 -5.24 2.03 22.23
CA ASN A 184 -4.46 2.81 21.28
C ASN A 184 -3.83 4.05 21.93
N SER A 185 -2.54 4.30 21.69
CA SER A 185 -1.81 5.48 22.17
C SER A 185 -1.73 6.53 21.07
N ILE A 186 -2.43 7.66 21.25
CA ILE A 186 -2.53 8.74 20.26
C ILE A 186 -1.19 9.42 20.02
N ASP A 187 -0.47 9.74 21.07
CA ASP A 187 0.84 10.39 21.00
C ASP A 187 1.95 9.52 20.40
N ARG A 188 1.70 8.22 20.30
CA ARG A 188 2.59 7.26 19.63
C ARG A 188 2.19 6.96 18.20
N ASP A 189 0.93 7.24 17.82
CA ASP A 189 0.41 6.92 16.49
C ASP A 189 1.26 7.55 15.37
N GLY A 190 1.76 6.71 14.46
CA GLY A 190 2.60 7.10 13.32
C GLY A 190 4.02 7.57 13.67
N GLN A 191 4.40 7.63 14.95
CA GLN A 191 5.72 8.13 15.37
C GLN A 191 6.84 7.10 15.25
N GLY A 192 6.53 5.81 15.13
CA GLY A 192 7.51 4.75 14.94
C GLY A 192 8.47 4.50 16.11
N ASN A 193 8.15 4.97 17.31
CA ASN A 193 9.00 4.92 18.51
C ASN A 193 8.65 3.81 19.51
N GLY A 194 7.81 2.85 19.10
CA GLY A 194 7.36 1.70 19.90
C GLY A 194 6.10 1.97 20.71
N PHE A 195 5.53 0.89 21.28
CA PHE A 195 4.35 0.97 22.13
C PHE A 195 4.61 1.73 23.45
N ASP A 196 3.55 2.28 24.07
CA ASP A 196 3.56 2.72 25.46
C ASP A 196 3.38 1.50 26.39
N LEU A 197 4.49 0.81 26.71
CA LEU A 197 4.47 -0.42 27.50
C LEU A 197 3.89 -0.22 28.90
N GLU A 198 4.15 0.94 29.55
CA GLU A 198 3.59 1.28 30.84
C GLU A 198 2.06 1.42 30.80
N LEU A 199 1.52 2.04 29.74
CA LEU A 199 0.07 2.13 29.53
C LEU A 199 -0.55 0.74 29.34
N ILE A 200 0.09 -0.09 28.50
CA ILE A 200 -0.41 -1.45 28.22
C ILE A 200 -0.41 -2.26 29.48
N GLN A 201 0.69 -2.27 30.25
CA GLN A 201 0.80 -3.01 31.50
C GLN A 201 -0.26 -2.56 32.52
N ALA A 202 -0.45 -1.26 32.68
CA ALA A 202 -1.45 -0.74 33.62
C ALA A 202 -2.88 -1.21 33.27
N VAL A 203 -3.20 -1.34 31.99
CA VAL A 203 -4.52 -1.84 31.55
C VAL A 203 -4.61 -3.35 31.66
N THR A 204 -3.58 -4.09 31.23
CA THR A 204 -3.59 -5.57 31.28
C THR A 204 -3.62 -6.12 32.71
N GLU A 205 -3.03 -5.42 33.68
CA GLU A 205 -3.11 -5.78 35.10
C GLU A 205 -4.49 -5.46 35.71
N ALA A 206 -5.24 -4.54 35.11
CA ALA A 206 -6.55 -4.10 35.62
C ALA A 206 -7.73 -4.95 35.15
N VAL A 207 -7.60 -5.71 34.04
CA VAL A 207 -8.69 -6.45 33.40
C VAL A 207 -8.33 -7.91 33.12
N ASN A 208 -9.36 -8.78 32.93
CA ASN A 208 -9.19 -10.18 32.55
C ASN A 208 -9.51 -10.43 31.08
N VAL A 209 -10.22 -9.52 30.40
CA VAL A 209 -10.51 -9.63 28.98
C VAL A 209 -9.24 -9.37 28.15
N PRO A 210 -9.13 -9.97 26.96
CA PRO A 210 -7.98 -9.74 26.09
C PRO A 210 -7.78 -8.25 25.75
N VAL A 211 -6.52 -7.80 25.83
CA VAL A 211 -6.12 -6.44 25.44
C VAL A 211 -5.29 -6.51 24.15
N ILE A 212 -5.71 -5.76 23.13
CA ILE A 212 -5.00 -5.56 21.87
C ILE A 212 -4.25 -4.23 21.97
N ALA A 213 -2.92 -4.27 21.98
CA ALA A 213 -2.08 -3.06 22.00
C ALA A 213 -1.94 -2.45 20.60
N CYS A 214 -2.11 -1.13 20.48
CA CYS A 214 -2.00 -0.37 19.24
C CYS A 214 -1.29 0.97 19.44
N GLY A 215 -0.70 1.52 18.35
CA GLY A 215 -0.04 2.82 18.32
C GLY A 215 1.47 2.78 18.59
N GLY A 216 2.28 3.33 17.66
CA GLY A 216 3.72 3.54 17.82
C GLY A 216 4.65 2.56 17.13
N VAL A 217 4.17 1.52 16.48
CA VAL A 217 5.03 0.52 15.83
C VAL A 217 5.69 1.12 14.57
N GLY A 218 7.03 1.19 14.58
CA GLY A 218 7.83 1.62 13.43
C GLY A 218 8.85 0.59 12.95
N ARG A 219 9.10 -0.46 13.76
CA ARG A 219 9.98 -1.59 13.42
C ARG A 219 9.41 -2.87 14.01
N TYR A 220 9.80 -4.00 13.45
CA TYR A 220 9.28 -5.31 13.89
C TYR A 220 9.71 -5.65 15.32
N GLU A 221 10.86 -5.15 15.80
CA GLU A 221 11.35 -5.31 17.16
C GLU A 221 10.43 -4.67 18.21
N HIS A 222 9.59 -3.72 17.81
CA HIS A 222 8.63 -3.07 18.72
C HIS A 222 7.43 -3.97 19.08
N LEU A 223 7.17 -5.05 18.32
CA LEU A 223 5.97 -5.86 18.46
C LEU A 223 6.01 -6.80 19.67
N SER A 224 7.11 -7.52 19.86
CA SER A 224 7.25 -8.55 20.87
C SER A 224 7.13 -8.04 22.32
N PRO A 225 7.71 -6.89 22.70
CA PRO A 225 7.68 -6.40 24.10
C PRO A 225 6.28 -6.16 24.65
N ALA A 226 5.31 -5.73 23.82
CA ALA A 226 3.93 -5.52 24.28
C ALA A 226 3.28 -6.81 24.81
N ILE A 227 3.67 -7.97 24.26
CA ILE A 227 3.18 -9.29 24.71
C ILE A 227 4.05 -9.82 25.85
N THR A 228 5.38 -9.81 25.68
CA THR A 228 6.30 -10.48 26.62
C THR A 228 6.54 -9.70 27.90
N GLU A 229 6.46 -8.37 27.86
CA GLU A 229 6.76 -7.50 29.00
C GLU A 229 5.49 -6.85 29.57
N ALA A 230 4.56 -6.41 28.69
CA ALA A 230 3.38 -5.67 29.11
C ALA A 230 2.07 -6.50 29.13
N GLY A 231 2.13 -7.81 28.82
CA GLY A 231 1.02 -8.74 29.00
C GLY A 231 -0.12 -8.63 27.98
N ALA A 232 0.06 -7.92 26.87
CA ALA A 232 -0.98 -7.83 25.85
C ALA A 232 -1.32 -9.21 25.26
N SER A 233 -2.59 -9.45 24.96
CA SER A 233 -3.08 -10.69 24.32
C SER A 233 -2.93 -10.65 22.80
N ALA A 234 -2.80 -9.46 22.24
CA ALA A 234 -2.53 -9.24 20.82
C ALA A 234 -1.85 -7.88 20.61
N VAL A 235 -1.19 -7.75 19.47
CA VAL A 235 -0.66 -6.47 18.99
C VAL A 235 -1.25 -6.13 17.64
N ALA A 236 -1.68 -4.87 17.48
CA ALA A 236 -2.18 -4.33 16.23
C ALA A 236 -1.23 -3.26 15.70
N ALA A 237 -1.02 -3.24 14.39
CA ALA A 237 -0.25 -2.20 13.73
C ALA A 237 -0.86 -1.85 12.37
N ALA A 238 -0.81 -0.58 12.00
CA ALA A 238 -1.31 -0.08 10.72
C ALA A 238 -0.16 0.17 9.75
N ASN A 239 0.49 1.30 9.86
CA ASN A 239 1.41 1.87 8.87
C ASN A 239 2.50 0.89 8.40
N ILE A 240 3.14 0.18 9.33
CA ILE A 240 4.29 -0.70 9.06
C ILE A 240 3.97 -1.84 8.07
N PHE A 241 2.71 -2.23 7.94
CA PHE A 241 2.31 -3.32 7.03
C PHE A 241 2.06 -2.88 5.59
N HIS A 242 2.20 -1.58 5.30
CA HIS A 242 1.91 -1.03 3.98
C HIS A 242 3.16 -0.68 3.15
N PHE A 243 4.35 -0.68 3.76
CA PHE A 243 5.54 -0.09 3.14
C PHE A 243 6.44 -1.09 2.42
N CYS A 244 6.42 -2.36 2.81
CA CYS A 244 7.34 -3.37 2.28
C CYS A 244 6.61 -4.63 1.83
N GLU A 245 7.25 -5.37 0.92
CA GLU A 245 6.79 -6.69 0.53
C GLU A 245 6.86 -7.65 1.73
N LEU A 246 5.86 -8.52 1.86
CA LEU A 246 5.78 -9.53 2.92
C LEU A 246 5.92 -8.98 4.36
N SER A 247 5.59 -7.70 4.58
CA SER A 247 5.76 -7.03 5.87
C SER A 247 5.10 -7.78 7.04
N TYR A 248 3.88 -8.29 6.88
CA TYR A 248 3.20 -9.06 7.92
C TYR A 248 3.84 -10.43 8.17
N PRO A 249 4.13 -11.28 7.18
CA PRO A 249 4.86 -12.54 7.37
C PRO A 249 6.22 -12.36 8.04
N VAL A 250 6.99 -11.35 7.64
CA VAL A 250 8.30 -11.05 8.22
C VAL A 250 8.17 -10.61 9.67
N ALA A 251 7.25 -9.68 9.98
CA ALA A 251 6.97 -9.26 11.34
C ALA A 251 6.57 -10.44 12.24
N LYS A 252 5.68 -11.29 11.73
CA LYS A 252 5.22 -12.48 12.47
C LYS A 252 6.35 -13.49 12.72
N ARG A 253 7.23 -13.70 11.73
CA ARG A 253 8.41 -14.55 11.89
C ARG A 253 9.33 -13.98 12.97
N ARG A 254 9.60 -12.67 12.92
CA ARG A 254 10.42 -12.01 13.93
C ARG A 254 9.87 -12.22 15.35
N MET A 255 8.58 -12.03 15.56
CA MET A 255 7.97 -12.26 16.87
C MET A 255 8.10 -13.73 17.33
N ILE A 256 7.98 -14.69 16.41
CA ILE A 256 8.18 -16.13 16.74
C ILE A 256 9.64 -16.37 17.14
N ASP A 257 10.59 -15.79 16.45
CA ASP A 257 12.01 -15.90 16.76
C ASP A 257 12.37 -15.23 18.12
N ASP A 258 11.65 -14.18 18.50
CA ASP A 258 11.71 -13.55 19.82
C ASP A 258 11.01 -14.38 20.93
N GLY A 259 10.46 -15.57 20.59
CA GLY A 259 9.84 -16.49 21.53
C GLY A 259 8.34 -16.29 21.77
N VAL A 260 7.66 -15.40 21.03
CA VAL A 260 6.20 -15.22 21.13
C VAL A 260 5.49 -16.42 20.49
N PRO A 261 4.59 -17.14 21.19
CA PRO A 261 3.97 -18.38 20.71
C PRO A 261 2.81 -18.10 19.72
N LEU A 262 3.10 -17.40 18.62
CA LEU A 262 2.12 -17.12 17.57
C LEU A 262 1.78 -18.37 16.73
N ARG A 263 0.69 -18.28 15.97
CA ARG A 263 0.38 -19.25 14.92
C ARG A 263 1.48 -19.19 13.84
N PRO A 264 2.01 -20.33 13.36
CA PRO A 264 3.06 -20.31 12.33
C PRO A 264 2.66 -19.58 11.06
N VAL A 265 3.65 -18.95 10.42
CA VAL A 265 3.48 -18.33 9.11
C VAL A 265 3.21 -19.41 8.06
N LYS A 266 2.22 -19.16 7.21
CA LYS A 266 1.87 -20.02 6.08
C LYS A 266 1.80 -19.18 4.82
N LEU A 267 2.78 -19.31 3.95
CA LEU A 267 2.85 -18.55 2.70
C LEU A 267 2.33 -19.35 1.51
N ASN A 268 1.88 -18.63 0.50
CA ASN A 268 1.48 -19.22 -0.76
C ASN A 268 2.73 -19.62 -1.57
N SER A 269 2.87 -20.90 -1.91
CA SER A 269 3.95 -21.43 -2.74
C SER A 269 3.63 -21.43 -4.24
N ARG A 270 2.42 -21.03 -4.64
CA ARG A 270 2.01 -20.94 -6.02
C ARG A 270 2.26 -19.55 -6.58
N TRP A 271 2.41 -19.47 -7.89
CA TRP A 271 2.43 -18.20 -8.59
C TRP A 271 1.12 -17.44 -8.41
N PHE A 272 1.20 -16.13 -8.17
CA PHE A 272 0.04 -15.26 -8.09
C PHE A 272 -0.64 -15.05 -9.44
N PRO A 273 -1.93 -14.77 -9.41
CA PRO A 273 -2.86 -14.91 -8.30
C PRO A 273 -3.26 -16.36 -8.07
N ARG A 274 -3.81 -16.67 -6.89
CA ARG A 274 -4.59 -17.90 -6.74
C ARG A 274 -5.70 -17.88 -7.77
N GLU A 275 -5.96 -19.01 -8.39
CA GLU A 275 -7.24 -19.17 -9.10
C GLU A 275 -8.35 -18.98 -8.05
N PRO A 276 -9.41 -18.23 -8.36
CA PRO A 276 -10.54 -18.08 -7.46
C PRO A 276 -11.01 -19.48 -7.04
N ILE A 277 -11.21 -19.66 -5.73
CA ILE A 277 -11.72 -20.94 -5.21
C ILE A 277 -13.25 -21.04 -5.43
N TYR A 278 -13.86 -19.93 -5.86
CA TYR A 278 -15.30 -19.77 -6.05
C TYR A 278 -15.59 -18.98 -7.32
N ASP A 279 -16.79 -19.16 -7.83
CA ASP A 279 -17.33 -18.37 -8.92
C ASP A 279 -17.62 -16.94 -8.45
N GLU A 280 -17.09 -15.93 -9.15
CA GLU A 280 -17.35 -14.50 -8.85
C GLU A 280 -18.86 -14.22 -8.83
N ALA A 281 -19.64 -14.85 -9.69
CA ALA A 281 -21.09 -14.67 -9.75
C ALA A 281 -21.80 -15.22 -8.50
N GLU A 282 -21.36 -16.37 -7.97
CA GLU A 282 -21.89 -16.92 -6.72
C GLU A 282 -21.55 -16.02 -5.52
N GLU A 283 -20.34 -15.45 -5.48
CA GLU A 283 -19.95 -14.55 -4.39
C GLU A 283 -20.70 -13.23 -4.46
N ASP A 284 -20.94 -12.68 -5.66
CA ASP A 284 -21.79 -11.49 -5.83
C ASP A 284 -23.22 -11.74 -5.34
N ILE A 285 -23.77 -12.93 -5.57
CA ILE A 285 -25.09 -13.31 -5.01
C ILE A 285 -25.04 -13.34 -3.48
N ARG A 286 -24.03 -13.99 -2.88
CA ARG A 286 -23.88 -14.06 -1.40
C ARG A 286 -23.73 -12.68 -0.76
N VAL A 287 -22.94 -11.80 -1.39
CA VAL A 287 -22.76 -10.42 -0.90
C VAL A 287 -24.06 -9.65 -0.98
N ASN A 288 -24.80 -9.75 -2.07
CA ASN A 288 -26.10 -9.09 -2.22
C ASN A 288 -27.12 -9.62 -1.20
N GLU A 289 -27.10 -10.91 -0.89
CA GLU A 289 -27.93 -11.48 0.18
C GLU A 289 -27.55 -10.95 1.58
N ARG A 290 -26.24 -10.82 1.89
CA ARG A 290 -25.77 -10.21 3.15
C ARG A 290 -26.21 -8.76 3.26
N LEU A 291 -26.05 -7.97 2.19
CA LEU A 291 -26.51 -6.59 2.13
C LEU A 291 -28.02 -6.49 2.29
N ALA A 292 -28.79 -7.37 1.65
CA ALA A 292 -30.24 -7.39 1.79
C ALA A 292 -30.69 -7.68 3.22
N ARG A 293 -29.99 -8.56 3.95
CA ARG A 293 -30.25 -8.81 5.38
C ARG A 293 -29.85 -7.63 6.27
N ALA A 294 -28.79 -6.92 5.93
CA ALA A 294 -28.30 -5.75 6.67
C ALA A 294 -29.14 -4.49 6.41
N ARG A 295 -29.81 -4.42 5.25
CA ARG A 295 -30.66 -3.31 4.85
C ARG A 295 -32.06 -3.52 5.36
N ASP A 296 -32.56 -2.54 6.10
CA ASP A 296 -34.00 -2.47 6.35
C ASP A 296 -34.78 -2.02 5.12
N SER A 297 -36.13 -2.15 5.23
CA SER A 297 -37.05 -1.66 4.21
C SER A 297 -36.83 -0.19 3.84
N ASP A 298 -36.28 0.62 4.76
CA ASP A 298 -36.00 2.05 4.57
C ASP A 298 -34.61 2.35 4.02
N PHE A 299 -33.75 1.33 3.86
CA PHE A 299 -32.41 1.49 3.31
C PHE A 299 -32.49 1.42 1.79
N VAL A 300 -32.67 2.57 1.17
CA VAL A 300 -32.54 2.72 -0.29
C VAL A 300 -31.04 2.57 -0.62
N ALA A 301 -30.70 1.61 -1.49
CA ALA A 301 -29.35 1.54 -2.07
C ALA A 301 -29.04 2.91 -2.68
N ALA A 302 -27.99 3.55 -2.19
CA ALA A 302 -27.61 4.83 -2.74
C ALA A 302 -27.28 4.61 -4.23
N THR A 303 -28.03 5.26 -5.10
CA THR A 303 -27.63 5.37 -6.49
C THR A 303 -26.28 6.08 -6.49
N PRO A 304 -25.28 5.64 -7.27
CA PRO A 304 -24.02 6.34 -7.35
C PRO A 304 -24.28 7.83 -7.57
N GLY A 305 -23.96 8.65 -6.58
CA GLY A 305 -24.12 10.09 -6.69
C GLY A 305 -23.22 10.66 -7.78
N PRO A 306 -23.46 11.89 -8.22
CA PRO A 306 -22.55 12.57 -9.10
C PRO A 306 -21.16 12.60 -8.45
N ARG A 307 -20.12 12.41 -9.26
CA ARG A 307 -18.74 12.59 -8.78
C ARG A 307 -18.58 14.00 -8.22
N PRO A 308 -17.77 14.17 -7.16
CA PRO A 308 -17.42 15.51 -6.69
C PRO A 308 -16.87 16.36 -7.85
N PRO A 309 -17.10 17.67 -7.85
CA PRO A 309 -16.52 18.56 -8.86
C PRO A 309 -14.99 18.45 -8.83
N ILE A 310 -14.38 18.49 -10.02
CA ILE A 310 -12.92 18.47 -10.13
C ILE A 310 -12.35 19.69 -9.41
N ARG A 311 -11.45 19.46 -8.48
CA ARG A 311 -10.64 20.48 -7.82
C ARG A 311 -9.29 20.59 -8.52
N TRP A 312 -8.71 21.79 -8.55
CA TRP A 312 -7.40 22.03 -9.13
C TRP A 312 -6.47 22.56 -8.04
N CYS A 313 -5.25 22.07 -8.03
CA CYS A 313 -4.25 22.57 -7.10
C CYS A 313 -3.95 24.04 -7.37
N THR A 314 -3.93 24.84 -6.29
CA THR A 314 -3.65 26.28 -6.39
C THR A 314 -2.19 26.60 -6.74
N GLU A 315 -1.26 25.67 -6.50
CA GLU A 315 0.17 25.81 -6.82
C GLU A 315 0.52 25.19 -8.17
N CYS A 316 0.31 23.87 -8.34
CA CYS A 316 0.78 23.16 -9.54
C CYS A 316 -0.30 22.99 -10.62
N LEU A 317 -1.53 23.39 -10.36
CA LEU A 317 -2.68 23.26 -11.27
C LEU A 317 -3.02 21.81 -11.65
N TYR A 318 -2.57 20.83 -10.89
CA TYR A 318 -2.91 19.43 -11.13
C TYR A 318 -4.33 19.13 -10.66
N PRO A 319 -5.13 18.36 -11.41
CA PRO A 319 -6.53 18.09 -11.04
C PRO A 319 -6.68 16.98 -10.01
N SER A 320 -7.80 16.99 -9.27
CA SER A 320 -8.17 15.93 -8.32
C SER A 320 -8.53 14.59 -8.99
N ILE A 321 -8.85 14.61 -10.27
CA ILE A 321 -9.14 13.41 -11.05
C ILE A 321 -7.82 12.75 -11.48
N SER A 322 -7.51 11.58 -10.93
CA SER A 322 -6.24 10.89 -11.16
C SER A 322 -6.38 9.38 -10.91
N ALA A 323 -5.45 8.60 -11.46
CA ALA A 323 -5.35 7.16 -11.19
C ALA A 323 -5.01 6.83 -9.73
N ALA A 324 -4.33 7.74 -9.03
CA ALA A 324 -4.12 7.69 -7.60
C ALA A 324 -4.84 8.86 -6.92
N PRO A 325 -5.48 8.63 -5.77
CA PRO A 325 -6.20 9.67 -5.06
C PRO A 325 -5.28 10.83 -4.70
N MET A 326 -5.76 12.06 -4.93
CA MET A 326 -5.08 13.28 -4.56
C MET A 326 -5.91 14.05 -3.56
N GLU A 327 -5.36 14.33 -2.41
CA GLU A 327 -5.99 15.15 -1.38
C GLU A 327 -5.53 16.60 -1.50
N PHE A 328 -6.35 17.52 -1.01
CA PHE A 328 -6.10 18.96 -1.01
C PHE A 328 -6.38 19.50 0.39
N ASP A 329 -5.54 20.40 0.86
CA ASP A 329 -5.80 21.14 2.09
C ASP A 329 -6.87 22.24 1.91
N ASP A 330 -7.09 23.01 2.98
CA ASP A 330 -8.06 24.10 2.99
C ASP A 330 -7.66 25.25 2.04
N ASP A 331 -6.37 25.42 1.76
CA ASP A 331 -5.84 26.41 0.82
C ASP A 331 -5.87 25.91 -0.64
N GLY A 332 -6.28 24.68 -0.86
CA GLY A 332 -6.38 24.03 -2.15
C GLY A 332 -5.04 23.52 -2.70
N VAL A 333 -4.03 23.37 -1.86
CA VAL A 333 -2.71 22.82 -2.23
C VAL A 333 -2.76 21.29 -2.16
N CYS A 334 -2.31 20.62 -3.22
CA CYS A 334 -2.33 19.16 -3.29
C CYS A 334 -1.23 18.50 -2.44
N THR A 335 -1.49 17.27 -2.00
CA THR A 335 -0.52 16.45 -1.24
C THR A 335 0.81 16.26 -1.95
N GLY A 336 0.83 16.20 -3.29
CA GLY A 336 2.06 16.15 -4.07
C GLY A 336 2.94 17.40 -3.90
N CYS A 337 2.37 18.61 -3.97
CA CYS A 337 3.11 19.86 -3.71
C CYS A 337 3.65 19.92 -2.28
N LYS A 338 2.84 19.52 -1.30
CA LYS A 338 3.30 19.44 0.10
C LYS A 338 4.48 18.49 0.26
N MET A 339 4.43 17.33 -0.38
CA MET A 339 5.53 16.36 -0.31
C MET A 339 6.79 16.89 -0.99
N SER A 340 6.65 17.56 -2.13
CA SER A 340 7.77 18.23 -2.82
C SER A 340 8.41 19.29 -1.93
N ALA A 341 7.61 20.17 -1.32
CA ALA A 341 8.10 21.19 -0.39
C ALA A 341 8.82 20.58 0.83
N LEU A 342 8.32 19.46 1.36
CA LEU A 342 8.99 18.74 2.45
C LEU A 342 10.34 18.15 2.00
N LYS A 343 10.45 17.60 0.77
CA LYS A 343 11.71 17.11 0.24
C LYS A 343 12.78 18.20 0.18
N ASP A 344 12.41 19.42 -0.17
CA ASP A 344 13.33 20.55 -0.24
C ASP A 344 13.85 20.97 1.15
N THR A 345 13.15 20.61 2.22
CA THR A 345 13.62 20.88 3.60
C THR A 345 14.61 19.84 4.13
N ILE A 346 14.77 18.71 3.46
CA ILE A 346 15.72 17.67 3.87
C ILE A 346 17.15 18.20 3.75
N THR A 347 17.85 18.22 4.88
CA THR A 347 19.22 18.75 4.93
C THR A 347 20.21 17.82 4.21
N PRO A 348 21.36 18.34 3.73
CA PRO A 348 22.42 17.51 3.19
C PRO A 348 22.89 16.40 4.13
N ALA A 349 22.97 16.68 5.43
CA ALA A 349 23.34 15.68 6.44
C ALA A 349 22.32 14.54 6.54
N GLU A 350 21.03 14.84 6.39
CA GLU A 350 19.98 13.81 6.38
C GLU A 350 20.04 12.99 5.07
N TRP A 351 20.34 13.60 3.92
CA TRP A 351 20.58 12.85 2.68
C TRP A 351 21.80 11.94 2.79
N ASP A 352 22.89 12.39 3.43
CA ASP A 352 24.06 11.56 3.69
C ASP A 352 23.73 10.38 4.61
N ARG A 353 22.92 10.60 5.66
CA ARG A 353 22.41 9.54 6.53
C ARG A 353 21.58 8.52 5.75
N ARG A 354 20.65 8.98 4.89
CA ARG A 354 19.82 8.12 4.03
C ARG A 354 20.67 7.31 3.06
N LYS A 355 21.66 7.93 2.43
CA LYS A 355 22.63 7.24 1.57
C LYS A 355 23.44 6.19 2.35
N GLY A 356 23.74 6.46 3.63
CA GLY A 356 24.32 5.49 4.56
C GLY A 356 23.43 4.27 4.77
N LEU A 357 22.12 4.47 5.03
CA LEU A 357 21.15 3.37 5.15
C LEU A 357 21.06 2.53 3.88
N LEU A 358 21.05 3.15 2.70
CA LEU A 358 21.08 2.43 1.44
C LEU A 358 22.32 1.54 1.33
N ARG A 359 23.48 2.10 1.67
CA ARG A 359 24.75 1.33 1.66
C ARG A 359 24.68 0.13 2.59
N ASP A 360 24.14 0.28 3.80
CA ASP A 360 24.03 -0.82 4.76
C ASP A 360 23.09 -1.92 4.24
N ILE A 361 21.97 -1.56 3.63
CA ILE A 361 21.03 -2.51 2.99
C ILE A 361 21.76 -3.29 1.88
N LEU A 362 22.48 -2.61 1.02
CA LEU A 362 23.16 -3.22 -0.12
C LEU A 362 24.35 -4.08 0.30
N GLU A 363 25.18 -3.61 1.24
CA GLU A 363 26.32 -4.36 1.76
C GLU A 363 25.91 -5.61 2.55
N SER A 364 24.82 -5.57 3.28
CA SER A 364 24.28 -6.76 3.99
C SER A 364 23.82 -7.86 3.03
N ASN A 365 23.46 -7.49 1.80
CA ASN A 365 22.98 -8.39 0.77
C ASN A 365 24.01 -8.70 -0.33
N ARG A 366 25.23 -8.17 -0.21
CA ARG A 366 26.29 -8.33 -1.20
C ARG A 366 26.74 -9.79 -1.34
N SER A 367 26.99 -10.23 -2.58
CA SER A 367 27.62 -11.53 -2.87
C SER A 367 29.12 -11.47 -2.52
N ARG A 368 29.49 -12.02 -1.38
CA ARG A 368 30.88 -11.98 -0.90
C ARG A 368 31.79 -12.97 -1.60
N ASP A 369 31.23 -14.05 -2.10
CA ASP A 369 31.94 -15.12 -2.82
C ASP A 369 31.89 -14.95 -4.35
N GLY A 370 31.17 -13.92 -4.84
CA GLY A 370 31.00 -13.66 -6.26
C GLY A 370 30.13 -14.69 -7.00
N SER A 371 29.39 -15.53 -6.29
CA SER A 371 28.55 -16.58 -6.89
C SER A 371 27.29 -16.02 -7.58
N ARG A 372 26.94 -14.77 -7.32
CA ARG A 372 25.80 -14.07 -7.93
C ARG A 372 26.06 -12.58 -8.07
N HIS A 373 25.20 -11.87 -8.80
CA HIS A 373 25.15 -10.41 -8.77
C HIS A 373 24.65 -9.89 -7.42
N ASP A 374 25.00 -8.64 -7.08
CA ASP A 374 24.62 -8.03 -5.80
C ASP A 374 23.17 -7.56 -5.79
N CYS A 375 22.69 -7.04 -6.91
CA CYS A 375 21.31 -6.59 -7.10
C CYS A 375 20.90 -6.69 -8.58
N VAL A 376 19.61 -6.63 -8.82
CA VAL A 376 19.01 -6.38 -10.14
C VAL A 376 18.70 -4.90 -10.27
N ILE A 377 18.96 -4.28 -11.42
CA ILE A 377 18.48 -2.95 -11.77
C ILE A 377 17.48 -3.10 -12.92
N ALA A 378 16.23 -2.66 -12.71
CA ALA A 378 15.23 -2.57 -13.76
C ALA A 378 15.56 -1.40 -14.68
N VAL A 379 15.86 -1.65 -15.96
CA VAL A 379 16.35 -0.63 -16.88
C VAL A 379 15.53 -0.53 -18.16
N SER A 380 15.29 0.72 -18.61
CA SER A 380 14.59 1.05 -19.85
C SER A 380 15.47 1.81 -20.87
N GLY A 381 16.75 1.98 -20.60
CA GLY A 381 17.63 2.78 -21.46
C GLY A 381 17.47 4.29 -21.31
N GLY A 382 16.53 4.76 -20.50
CA GLY A 382 16.35 6.18 -20.18
C GLY A 382 17.40 6.70 -19.20
N LYS A 383 17.42 8.03 -19.00
CA LYS A 383 18.37 8.72 -18.12
C LYS A 383 18.41 8.18 -16.69
N ASP A 384 17.24 7.83 -16.16
CA ASP A 384 17.11 7.32 -14.79
C ASP A 384 17.77 5.95 -14.63
N SER A 385 17.65 5.07 -15.64
CA SER A 385 18.37 3.80 -15.68
C SER A 385 19.88 3.98 -15.66
N TRP A 386 20.41 4.90 -16.47
CA TRP A 386 21.83 5.23 -16.49
C TRP A 386 22.32 5.77 -15.14
N PHE A 387 21.54 6.66 -14.53
CA PHE A 387 21.86 7.21 -13.21
C PHE A 387 21.83 6.14 -12.11
N GLN A 388 20.84 5.25 -12.12
CA GLN A 388 20.78 4.12 -11.18
C GLN A 388 22.05 3.25 -11.27
N ILE A 389 22.50 2.93 -12.49
CA ILE A 389 23.70 2.13 -12.69
C ILE A 389 24.94 2.90 -12.18
N HIS A 390 25.02 4.21 -12.48
CA HIS A 390 26.09 5.07 -11.98
C HIS A 390 26.20 5.02 -10.45
N VAL A 391 25.09 5.20 -9.75
CA VAL A 391 25.06 5.16 -8.29
C VAL A 391 25.47 3.78 -7.76
N ILE A 392 24.82 2.72 -8.24
CA ILE A 392 25.03 1.36 -7.71
C ILE A 392 26.43 0.85 -8.02
N LYS A 393 26.88 1.00 -9.26
CA LYS A 393 28.17 0.45 -9.68
C LYS A 393 29.34 1.37 -9.37
N ASN A 394 29.26 2.64 -9.75
CA ASN A 394 30.43 3.53 -9.72
C ASN A 394 30.60 4.27 -8.40
N GLU A 395 29.49 4.59 -7.69
CA GLU A 395 29.58 5.24 -6.38
C GLU A 395 29.62 4.24 -5.23
N LEU A 396 28.80 3.16 -5.31
CA LEU A 396 28.71 2.16 -4.24
C LEU A 396 29.55 0.90 -4.48
N GLY A 397 30.13 0.72 -5.68
CA GLY A 397 31.06 -0.36 -5.98
C GLY A 397 30.45 -1.76 -6.02
N LEU A 398 29.17 -1.88 -6.38
CA LEU A 398 28.43 -3.13 -6.45
C LEU A 398 28.43 -3.70 -7.87
N ASN A 399 28.11 -4.99 -8.01
CA ASN A 399 27.99 -5.69 -9.28
C ASN A 399 26.51 -5.95 -9.63
N PRO A 400 25.80 -5.02 -10.32
CA PRO A 400 24.41 -5.18 -10.69
C PRO A 400 24.22 -6.05 -11.93
N LEU A 401 23.09 -6.78 -11.98
CA LEU A 401 22.51 -7.36 -13.18
C LEU A 401 21.46 -6.43 -13.76
N LEU A 402 21.63 -5.98 -14.99
CA LEU A 402 20.63 -5.18 -15.68
C LEU A 402 19.53 -6.06 -16.25
N VAL A 403 18.26 -5.65 -16.09
CA VAL A 403 17.12 -6.41 -16.61
C VAL A 403 16.16 -5.46 -17.32
N THR A 404 15.84 -5.80 -18.58
CA THR A 404 14.88 -5.08 -19.41
C THR A 404 13.70 -5.98 -19.80
N TYR A 405 12.50 -5.47 -19.64
CA TYR A 405 11.32 -5.99 -20.32
C TYR A 405 11.21 -5.29 -21.67
N ASP A 406 11.33 -6.06 -22.75
CA ASP A 406 11.28 -5.57 -24.14
C ASP A 406 9.90 -5.82 -24.75
N GLY A 407 8.95 -4.97 -24.41
CA GLY A 407 7.60 -4.97 -24.94
C GLY A 407 7.21 -3.66 -25.61
N ASN A 408 8.16 -2.72 -25.74
CA ASN A 408 7.94 -1.36 -26.22
C ASN A 408 8.39 -1.18 -27.67
N ASN A 409 7.92 -0.11 -28.32
CA ASN A 409 8.40 0.33 -29.63
C ASN A 409 9.53 1.36 -29.47
N TRP A 410 10.74 0.89 -29.30
CA TRP A 410 11.90 1.69 -29.04
C TRP A 410 12.16 2.78 -30.10
N THR A 411 12.55 3.98 -29.66
CA THR A 411 13.18 4.95 -30.55
C THR A 411 14.60 4.48 -30.88
N ASP A 412 15.15 4.91 -32.01
CA ASP A 412 16.53 4.59 -32.37
C ASP A 412 17.53 5.04 -31.29
N VAL A 413 17.33 6.22 -30.71
CA VAL A 413 18.15 6.76 -29.61
C VAL A 413 18.00 5.94 -28.35
N GLY A 414 16.76 5.63 -27.98
CA GLY A 414 16.48 4.81 -26.79
C GLY A 414 17.10 3.42 -26.87
N TRP A 415 16.98 2.77 -28.05
CA TRP A 415 17.58 1.46 -28.29
C TRP A 415 19.13 1.52 -28.23
N ARG A 416 19.75 2.53 -28.83
CA ARG A 416 21.21 2.73 -28.72
C ARG A 416 21.63 2.94 -27.26
N ASN A 417 20.95 3.81 -26.52
CA ASN A 417 21.23 4.04 -25.12
C ASN A 417 21.10 2.75 -24.29
N LEU A 418 20.05 1.95 -24.53
CA LEU A 418 19.83 0.68 -23.86
C LEU A 418 21.01 -0.29 -24.09
N LEU A 419 21.38 -0.50 -25.35
CA LEU A 419 22.46 -1.46 -25.70
C LEU A 419 23.84 -1.00 -25.21
N ARG A 420 24.08 0.32 -25.15
CA ARG A 420 25.33 0.89 -24.70
C ARG A 420 25.57 0.77 -23.20
N MET A 421 24.51 0.66 -22.39
CA MET A 421 24.66 0.56 -20.92
C MET A 421 25.63 -0.55 -20.51
N LYS A 422 25.47 -1.77 -21.06
CA LYS A 422 26.35 -2.89 -20.75
C LYS A 422 27.83 -2.64 -21.08
N GLN A 423 28.10 -1.88 -22.16
CA GLN A 423 29.47 -1.55 -22.58
C GLN A 423 30.05 -0.42 -21.72
N VAL A 424 29.29 0.65 -21.52
CA VAL A 424 29.72 1.83 -20.77
C VAL A 424 29.99 1.51 -19.31
N PHE A 425 29.10 0.73 -18.70
CA PHE A 425 29.24 0.40 -17.29
C PHE A 425 29.87 -0.98 -17.04
N GLY A 426 30.09 -1.80 -18.06
CA GLY A 426 30.63 -3.16 -17.90
C GLY A 426 29.73 -4.04 -17.04
N CYS A 427 28.42 -4.06 -17.30
CA CYS A 427 27.42 -4.85 -16.58
C CYS A 427 26.84 -5.93 -17.48
N ASP A 428 26.45 -7.06 -16.89
CA ASP A 428 25.63 -8.05 -17.58
C ASP A 428 24.20 -7.54 -17.75
N HIS A 429 23.55 -7.94 -18.86
CA HIS A 429 22.22 -7.45 -19.20
C HIS A 429 21.35 -8.58 -19.76
N ILE A 430 20.21 -8.81 -19.13
CA ILE A 430 19.15 -9.72 -19.58
C ILE A 430 18.02 -8.89 -20.18
N VAL A 431 17.66 -9.20 -21.43
CA VAL A 431 16.53 -8.60 -22.13
C VAL A 431 15.48 -9.69 -22.36
N VAL A 432 14.28 -9.48 -21.84
CA VAL A 432 13.16 -10.42 -21.98
C VAL A 432 12.17 -9.84 -22.97
N SER A 433 12.08 -10.46 -24.15
CA SER A 433 11.23 -10.04 -25.27
C SER A 433 10.05 -11.01 -25.42
N PRO A 434 8.82 -10.64 -25.04
CA PRO A 434 7.64 -11.46 -25.28
C PRO A 434 7.28 -11.56 -26.77
N SER A 435 6.48 -12.55 -27.13
CA SER A 435 5.97 -12.70 -28.48
C SER A 435 5.18 -11.47 -28.94
N THR A 436 5.52 -10.91 -30.10
CA THR A 436 4.82 -9.78 -30.71
C THR A 436 3.31 -10.06 -30.90
N GLU A 437 2.94 -11.31 -31.19
CA GLU A 437 1.54 -11.69 -31.34
C GLU A 437 0.80 -11.62 -29.99
N THR A 438 1.43 -12.06 -28.91
CA THR A 438 0.90 -11.94 -27.55
C THR A 438 0.74 -10.46 -27.15
N LEU A 439 1.75 -9.63 -27.44
CA LEU A 439 1.69 -8.19 -27.17
C LEU A 439 0.53 -7.52 -27.90
N LYS A 440 0.31 -7.80 -29.18
CA LYS A 440 -0.81 -7.25 -29.96
C LYS A 440 -2.18 -7.64 -29.37
N LYS A 441 -2.33 -8.89 -28.90
CA LYS A 441 -3.55 -9.33 -28.23
C LYS A 441 -3.76 -8.59 -26.92
N LEU A 442 -2.72 -8.47 -26.10
CA LEU A 442 -2.79 -7.75 -24.83
C LEU A 442 -3.05 -6.25 -25.02
N ASN A 443 -2.51 -5.62 -26.06
CA ASN A 443 -2.81 -4.22 -26.41
C ASN A 443 -4.30 -4.03 -26.71
N ARG A 444 -4.90 -4.91 -27.54
CA ARG A 444 -6.34 -4.84 -27.85
C ARG A 444 -7.20 -5.04 -26.61
N LEU A 445 -6.93 -6.10 -25.86
CA LEU A 445 -7.63 -6.38 -24.61
C LEU A 445 -7.45 -5.26 -23.58
N GLY A 446 -6.27 -4.67 -23.49
CA GLY A 446 -5.99 -3.53 -22.62
C GLY A 446 -6.85 -2.31 -22.96
N VAL A 447 -6.99 -1.97 -24.26
CA VAL A 447 -7.90 -0.90 -24.68
C VAL A 447 -9.35 -1.23 -24.35
N GLU A 448 -9.78 -2.46 -24.64
CA GLU A 448 -11.17 -2.88 -24.43
C GLU A 448 -11.57 -2.90 -22.94
N ILE A 449 -10.70 -3.45 -22.08
CA ILE A 449 -11.01 -3.69 -20.66
C ILE A 449 -10.66 -2.48 -19.80
N LEU A 450 -9.52 -1.84 -20.06
CA LEU A 450 -8.95 -0.80 -19.23
C LEU A 450 -9.01 0.59 -19.86
N GLY A 451 -9.32 0.67 -21.17
CA GLY A 451 -9.13 1.90 -21.92
C GLY A 451 -7.67 2.35 -21.96
N ASP A 452 -6.74 1.40 -21.92
CA ASP A 452 -5.30 1.65 -21.94
C ASP A 452 -4.56 0.44 -22.51
N MET A 453 -3.85 0.64 -23.62
CA MET A 453 -3.13 -0.44 -24.29
C MET A 453 -1.89 -0.92 -23.55
N SER A 454 -1.32 -0.09 -22.66
CA SER A 454 0.00 -0.30 -22.05
C SER A 454 -0.02 -1.23 -20.82
N TRP A 455 -1.12 -1.96 -20.55
CA TRP A 455 -1.19 -2.89 -19.42
C TRP A 455 -0.01 -3.87 -19.39
N HIS A 456 0.28 -4.51 -20.54
CA HIS A 456 1.37 -5.48 -20.64
C HIS A 456 2.74 -4.86 -20.31
N ALA A 457 2.97 -3.61 -20.72
CA ALA A 457 4.22 -2.90 -20.46
C ALA A 457 4.37 -2.58 -18.97
N HIS A 458 3.35 -1.96 -18.36
CA HIS A 458 3.35 -1.61 -16.94
C HIS A 458 3.54 -2.83 -16.04
N VAL A 459 2.82 -3.94 -16.33
CA VAL A 459 2.94 -5.18 -15.57
C VAL A 459 4.26 -5.90 -15.87
N GLY A 460 4.73 -5.88 -17.13
CA GLY A 460 5.98 -6.51 -17.54
C GLY A 460 7.20 -5.87 -16.90
N ILE A 461 7.32 -4.54 -16.94
CA ILE A 461 8.45 -3.81 -16.35
C ILE A 461 8.55 -4.00 -14.82
N THR A 462 7.43 -4.25 -14.14
CA THR A 462 7.38 -4.47 -12.69
C THR A 462 7.44 -5.94 -12.28
N THR A 463 7.25 -6.88 -13.21
CA THR A 463 7.27 -8.33 -12.95
C THR A 463 8.60 -8.97 -13.36
N VAL A 464 9.08 -8.68 -14.57
CA VAL A 464 10.26 -9.36 -15.13
C VAL A 464 11.52 -9.18 -14.29
N PRO A 465 11.87 -7.98 -13.80
CA PRO A 465 13.05 -7.82 -12.94
C PRO A 465 12.97 -8.64 -11.65
N VAL A 466 11.80 -8.70 -11.02
CA VAL A 466 11.59 -9.47 -9.78
C VAL A 466 11.67 -10.98 -10.06
N ARG A 467 11.14 -11.45 -11.18
CA ARG A 467 11.29 -12.86 -11.59
C ARG A 467 12.75 -13.23 -11.82
N VAL A 468 13.48 -12.41 -12.58
CA VAL A 468 14.91 -12.63 -12.83
C VAL A 468 15.70 -12.62 -11.51
N ALA A 469 15.37 -11.74 -10.59
CA ALA A 469 15.98 -11.69 -9.27
C ALA A 469 15.75 -13.00 -8.50
N VAL A 470 14.53 -13.51 -8.45
CA VAL A 470 14.20 -14.79 -7.80
C VAL A 470 14.90 -15.96 -8.49
N GLU A 471 14.86 -16.05 -9.82
CA GLU A 471 15.47 -17.12 -10.62
C GLU A 471 17.00 -17.15 -10.46
N ASN A 472 17.65 -16.00 -10.27
CA ASN A 472 19.09 -15.87 -10.08
C ASN A 472 19.51 -15.72 -8.60
N ARG A 473 18.58 -15.87 -7.65
CA ARG A 473 18.82 -15.75 -6.21
C ARG A 473 19.44 -14.40 -5.79
N ILE A 474 19.00 -13.32 -6.42
CA ILE A 474 19.44 -11.95 -6.13
C ILE A 474 18.39 -11.28 -5.26
N PRO A 475 18.65 -10.94 -4.00
CA PRO A 475 17.63 -10.51 -3.05
C PRO A 475 17.15 -9.06 -3.25
N ILE A 476 17.91 -8.22 -3.96
CA ILE A 476 17.61 -6.79 -4.11
C ILE A 476 17.28 -6.46 -5.56
N VAL A 477 16.14 -5.78 -5.76
CA VAL A 477 15.76 -5.15 -7.02
C VAL A 477 15.73 -3.64 -6.83
N ILE A 478 16.43 -2.90 -7.68
CA ILE A 478 16.57 -1.46 -7.62
C ILE A 478 15.61 -0.79 -8.62
N TRP A 479 14.89 0.22 -8.12
CA TRP A 479 14.01 1.11 -8.85
C TRP A 479 14.50 2.56 -8.71
N GLY A 480 14.06 3.44 -9.59
CA GLY A 480 14.42 4.86 -9.55
C GLY A 480 13.65 5.65 -8.48
N GLU A 481 12.69 6.43 -8.91
CA GLU A 481 11.81 7.21 -8.05
C GLU A 481 10.50 6.45 -7.74
N HIS A 482 9.85 6.85 -6.65
CA HIS A 482 8.50 6.41 -6.35
C HIS A 482 7.48 7.41 -6.91
N GLY A 483 7.04 7.20 -8.16
CA GLY A 483 6.24 8.16 -8.90
C GLY A 483 4.96 8.65 -8.19
N TYR A 484 4.29 7.78 -7.44
CA TYR A 484 3.07 8.17 -6.71
C TYR A 484 3.35 8.99 -5.45
N GLN A 485 4.51 8.86 -4.83
CA GLN A 485 4.93 9.76 -3.75
C GLN A 485 5.14 11.17 -4.31
N ASP A 486 5.79 11.30 -5.45
CA ASP A 486 6.10 12.59 -6.05
C ASP A 486 4.85 13.25 -6.68
N LEU A 487 4.00 12.48 -7.35
CA LEU A 487 2.81 13.02 -8.02
C LEU A 487 1.66 13.30 -7.06
N CYS A 488 1.37 12.39 -6.15
CA CYS A 488 0.16 12.38 -5.33
C CYS A 488 0.42 12.54 -3.83
N GLY A 489 1.68 12.52 -3.40
CA GLY A 489 2.03 12.61 -1.99
C GLY A 489 1.65 11.38 -1.18
N GLN A 490 1.62 10.20 -1.81
CA GLN A 490 1.46 8.94 -1.08
C GLN A 490 2.68 8.70 -0.20
N PHE A 491 2.47 8.24 1.00
CA PHE A 491 3.50 7.95 2.00
C PHE A 491 4.26 9.19 2.54
N ASP A 492 4.76 9.07 3.73
CA ASP A 492 5.66 10.05 4.33
C ASP A 492 7.10 9.81 3.83
N LEU A 493 7.92 10.87 3.87
CA LEU A 493 9.33 10.79 3.46
C LEU A 493 10.18 9.85 4.34
N ASN A 494 9.70 9.50 5.52
CA ASN A 494 10.35 8.61 6.47
C ASN A 494 9.81 7.18 6.45
N ASP A 495 8.78 6.90 5.64
CA ASP A 495 8.21 5.56 5.50
C ASP A 495 9.09 4.62 4.65
N PHE A 496 9.94 5.17 3.79
CA PHE A 496 10.82 4.41 2.89
C PHE A 496 10.08 3.29 2.15
N PRO A 497 8.96 3.59 1.43
CA PRO A 497 8.17 2.55 0.77
C PRO A 497 9.00 1.80 -0.26
N GLU A 498 8.73 0.49 -0.38
CA GLU A 498 9.35 -0.41 -1.35
C GLU A 498 8.35 -0.81 -2.44
N MET A 499 8.85 -1.16 -3.62
CA MET A 499 8.01 -1.76 -4.65
C MET A 499 7.50 -3.12 -4.15
N SER A 500 6.19 -3.25 -4.05
CA SER A 500 5.52 -4.45 -3.56
C SER A 500 4.53 -5.02 -4.58
N TYR A 501 4.13 -6.29 -4.38
CA TYR A 501 3.05 -6.88 -5.16
C TYR A 501 1.76 -6.06 -5.09
N ARG A 502 1.43 -5.49 -3.92
CA ARG A 502 0.24 -4.67 -3.75
C ARG A 502 0.30 -3.41 -4.63
N ASP A 503 1.41 -2.68 -4.61
CA ASP A 503 1.58 -1.48 -5.43
C ASP A 503 1.54 -1.83 -6.92
N ARG A 504 2.17 -2.95 -7.30
CA ARG A 504 2.10 -3.47 -8.66
C ARG A 504 0.66 -3.79 -9.07
N LEU A 505 -0.08 -4.53 -8.23
CA LEU A 505 -1.48 -4.90 -8.50
C LEU A 505 -2.36 -3.66 -8.65
N GLU A 506 -2.23 -2.70 -7.76
CA GLU A 506 -3.10 -1.54 -7.70
C GLU A 506 -2.76 -0.50 -8.79
N HIS A 507 -1.49 -0.15 -8.93
CA HIS A 507 -1.07 0.97 -9.77
C HIS A 507 -0.66 0.56 -11.17
N PHE A 508 -0.01 -0.58 -11.34
CA PHE A 508 0.50 -1.04 -12.64
C PHE A 508 -0.45 -2.03 -13.32
N ALA A 509 -0.92 -3.04 -12.61
CA ALA A 509 -1.91 -4.00 -13.11
C ALA A 509 -3.36 -3.48 -13.03
N ARG A 510 -3.60 -2.41 -12.27
CA ARG A 510 -4.93 -1.79 -12.07
C ARG A 510 -6.01 -2.77 -11.61
N GLY A 511 -5.62 -3.73 -10.76
CA GLY A 511 -6.50 -4.79 -10.26
C GLY A 511 -6.67 -6.00 -11.18
N TYR A 512 -6.09 -5.96 -12.38
CA TYR A 512 -6.19 -7.06 -13.36
C TYR A 512 -4.88 -7.82 -13.46
N GLU A 513 -4.84 -9.02 -12.90
CA GLU A 513 -3.69 -9.92 -13.01
C GLU A 513 -3.70 -10.72 -14.33
N TRP A 514 -2.56 -11.33 -14.64
CA TRP A 514 -2.35 -12.08 -15.87
C TRP A 514 -3.41 -13.15 -16.14
N ASN A 515 -3.93 -13.82 -15.11
CA ASN A 515 -4.95 -14.88 -15.24
C ASN A 515 -6.29 -14.37 -15.76
N TYR A 516 -6.59 -13.09 -15.57
CA TYR A 516 -7.79 -12.46 -16.14
C TYR A 516 -7.82 -12.53 -17.67
N PHE A 517 -6.65 -12.55 -18.31
CA PHE A 517 -6.51 -12.58 -19.77
C PHE A 517 -6.51 -14.01 -20.35
N VAL A 518 -6.42 -15.04 -19.50
CA VAL A 518 -6.46 -16.45 -19.96
C VAL A 518 -7.80 -16.76 -20.61
N GLY A 519 -7.74 -17.37 -21.81
CA GLY A 519 -8.91 -17.71 -22.63
C GLY A 519 -9.41 -16.57 -23.53
N ARG A 520 -9.04 -15.31 -23.25
CA ARG A 520 -9.42 -14.15 -24.06
C ARG A 520 -8.53 -14.08 -25.31
N GLU A 521 -9.10 -13.80 -26.49
CA GLU A 521 -8.41 -13.86 -27.79
C GLU A 521 -7.54 -15.12 -27.99
N GLY A 522 -7.91 -16.24 -27.35
CA GLY A 522 -7.17 -17.49 -27.42
C GLY A 522 -5.82 -17.48 -26.70
N LEU A 523 -5.60 -16.55 -25.75
CA LEU A 523 -4.41 -16.55 -24.89
C LEU A 523 -4.45 -17.72 -23.90
N GLU A 524 -3.36 -18.49 -23.85
CA GLU A 524 -3.20 -19.58 -22.91
C GLU A 524 -2.29 -19.18 -21.73
N LYS A 525 -2.31 -19.96 -20.65
CA LYS A 525 -1.43 -19.74 -19.48
C LYS A 525 0.06 -19.65 -19.86
N ARG A 526 0.51 -20.38 -20.88
CA ARG A 526 1.91 -20.36 -21.36
C ARG A 526 2.29 -19.06 -22.05
N ASP A 527 1.32 -18.39 -22.70
CA ASP A 527 1.58 -17.13 -23.42
C ASP A 527 1.80 -15.96 -22.45
N LEU A 528 1.30 -16.10 -21.23
CA LEU A 528 1.30 -15.07 -20.19
C LEU A 528 2.38 -15.26 -19.13
N ILE A 529 3.38 -16.12 -19.37
CA ILE A 529 4.42 -16.46 -18.39
C ILE A 529 5.22 -15.26 -17.92
N HIS A 530 5.45 -14.25 -18.77
CA HIS A 530 6.26 -13.08 -18.44
C HIS A 530 5.57 -12.10 -17.48
N TRP A 531 4.25 -12.19 -17.31
CA TRP A 531 3.46 -11.34 -16.43
C TRP A 531 3.10 -12.01 -15.10
N ARG A 532 3.55 -13.26 -14.88
CA ARG A 532 3.34 -13.97 -13.61
C ARG A 532 4.34 -13.51 -12.56
N TYR A 533 3.82 -12.88 -11.52
CA TYR A 533 4.65 -12.47 -10.38
C TYR A 533 5.10 -13.68 -9.56
N PRO A 534 6.30 -13.68 -8.94
CA PRO A 534 6.76 -14.76 -8.06
C PRO A 534 5.81 -15.02 -6.89
N SER A 535 5.81 -16.25 -6.39
CA SER A 535 5.02 -16.63 -5.22
C SER A 535 5.56 -15.99 -3.94
N ASP A 536 4.69 -15.81 -2.93
CA ASP A 536 5.10 -15.30 -1.62
C ASP A 536 6.22 -16.13 -1.00
N GLN A 537 6.15 -17.46 -1.15
CA GLN A 537 7.18 -18.35 -0.63
C GLN A 537 8.53 -18.09 -1.31
N ALA A 538 8.56 -17.91 -2.62
CA ALA A 538 9.80 -17.65 -3.36
C ALA A 538 10.42 -16.30 -2.99
N LEU A 539 9.59 -15.27 -2.82
CA LEU A 539 10.05 -13.95 -2.36
C LEU A 539 10.58 -14.00 -0.92
N HIS A 540 9.88 -14.72 -0.05
CA HIS A 540 10.27 -14.88 1.34
C HIS A 540 11.57 -15.69 1.51
N ASP A 541 11.74 -16.79 0.76
CA ASP A 541 12.93 -17.64 0.83
C ASP A 541 14.19 -16.90 0.34
N LEU A 542 14.00 -15.89 -0.48
CA LEU A 542 15.07 -15.02 -0.99
C LEU A 542 15.26 -13.76 -0.15
N ASP A 543 14.34 -13.40 0.73
CA ASP A 543 14.24 -12.06 1.36
C ASP A 543 14.24 -10.94 0.30
N CYS A 544 13.42 -11.10 -0.74
CA CYS A 544 13.42 -10.23 -1.91
C CYS A 544 12.80 -8.86 -1.58
N ARG A 545 13.55 -7.79 -1.87
CA ARG A 545 13.16 -6.40 -1.60
C ARG A 545 13.26 -5.53 -2.86
N GLY A 546 12.29 -4.62 -3.04
CA GLY A 546 12.25 -3.68 -4.14
C GLY A 546 12.55 -2.23 -3.70
N ILE A 547 13.80 -1.81 -3.82
CA ILE A 547 14.30 -0.55 -3.24
C ILE A 547 14.13 0.61 -4.25
N TYR A 548 13.45 1.68 -3.85
CA TYR A 548 13.43 2.95 -4.60
C TYR A 548 14.60 3.83 -4.17
N LEU A 549 15.49 4.16 -5.12
CA LEU A 549 16.65 5.02 -4.85
C LEU A 549 16.25 6.43 -4.41
N GLY A 550 15.14 6.96 -4.90
CA GLY A 550 14.60 8.27 -4.53
C GLY A 550 14.30 8.45 -3.04
N ASN A 551 14.13 7.35 -2.28
CA ASN A 551 14.00 7.42 -0.82
C ASN A 551 15.33 7.77 -0.11
N TYR A 552 16.46 7.47 -0.75
CA TYR A 552 17.79 7.53 -0.14
C TYR A 552 18.71 8.57 -0.77
N ILE A 553 18.40 9.02 -1.98
CA ILE A 553 19.20 9.97 -2.75
C ILE A 553 18.27 11.03 -3.31
N PHE A 554 18.66 12.31 -3.23
CA PHE A 554 17.89 13.38 -3.83
C PHE A 554 17.73 13.14 -5.33
N TRP A 555 16.50 13.08 -5.80
CA TRP A 555 16.17 12.75 -7.18
C TRP A 555 15.90 14.01 -8.00
N ASP A 556 16.82 14.36 -8.89
CA ASP A 556 16.70 15.50 -9.79
C ASP A 556 16.93 15.05 -11.24
N ALA A 557 15.85 14.90 -11.98
CA ALA A 557 15.88 14.38 -13.34
C ALA A 557 16.74 15.23 -14.31
N ASN A 558 16.81 16.55 -14.12
CA ASN A 558 17.59 17.44 -14.98
C ASN A 558 19.09 17.29 -14.70
N ARG A 559 19.49 17.32 -13.44
CA ARG A 559 20.89 17.09 -13.04
C ARG A 559 21.37 15.69 -13.43
N HIS A 560 20.49 14.69 -13.30
CA HIS A 560 20.83 13.32 -13.70
C HIS A 560 21.14 13.23 -15.19
N VAL A 561 20.33 13.82 -16.06
CA VAL A 561 20.59 13.76 -17.52
C VAL A 561 21.84 14.49 -17.91
N GLU A 562 22.10 15.68 -17.33
CA GLU A 562 23.33 16.44 -17.56
C GLU A 562 24.57 15.63 -17.19
N LEU A 563 24.56 15.03 -16.00
CA LEU A 563 25.64 14.17 -15.51
C LEU A 563 25.86 12.96 -16.43
N MET A 564 24.80 12.31 -16.90
CA MET A 564 24.90 11.14 -17.78
C MET A 564 25.42 11.51 -19.17
N ILE A 565 25.09 12.67 -19.69
CA ILE A 565 25.64 13.19 -20.94
C ILE A 565 27.13 13.46 -20.78
N GLU A 566 27.50 14.22 -19.76
CA GLU A 566 28.89 14.65 -19.53
C GLU A 566 29.83 13.46 -19.28
N LYS A 567 29.46 12.56 -18.37
CA LYS A 567 30.33 11.45 -17.96
C LYS A 567 30.34 10.28 -18.94
N TYR A 568 29.21 10.00 -19.58
CA TYR A 568 29.02 8.71 -20.27
C TYR A 568 28.51 8.86 -21.72
N GLY A 569 28.25 10.09 -22.16
CA GLY A 569 27.77 10.35 -23.52
C GLY A 569 26.34 9.82 -23.75
N PHE A 570 25.47 9.92 -22.76
CA PHE A 570 24.05 9.62 -22.94
C PHE A 570 23.46 10.45 -24.08
N GLU A 571 22.72 9.81 -24.98
CA GLU A 571 22.22 10.48 -26.18
C GLU A 571 20.80 11.01 -25.99
N LEU A 572 20.55 12.20 -26.49
CA LEU A 572 19.21 12.80 -26.60
C LEU A 572 18.77 12.85 -28.06
N PRO A 573 17.46 12.74 -28.36
CA PRO A 573 16.94 13.02 -29.70
C PRO A 573 17.16 14.50 -30.04
N LYS A 574 17.21 14.84 -31.34
CA LYS A 574 17.39 16.22 -31.80
C LYS A 574 16.24 17.11 -31.34
N GLU A 575 15.02 16.59 -31.46
CA GLU A 575 13.78 17.29 -31.12
C GLU A 575 13.01 16.49 -30.06
N PRO A 576 12.22 17.13 -29.20
CA PRO A 576 11.30 16.45 -28.29
C PRO A 576 10.15 15.82 -29.07
N PHE A 577 9.44 14.91 -28.45
CA PHE A 577 8.17 14.40 -28.99
C PHE A 577 7.06 15.46 -28.91
N ASP A 578 6.08 15.39 -29.80
CA ASP A 578 4.94 16.32 -29.85
C ASP A 578 4.17 16.48 -28.54
N ARG A 579 4.23 15.47 -27.66
CA ARG A 579 3.52 15.42 -26.37
C ARG A 579 4.29 15.99 -25.19
N THR A 580 5.53 16.43 -25.38
CA THR A 580 6.37 16.96 -24.29
C THR A 580 7.43 17.89 -24.83
N TYR A 581 7.83 18.88 -24.03
CA TYR A 581 8.99 19.73 -24.32
C TYR A 581 10.32 19.09 -23.91
N ARG A 582 10.29 17.99 -23.12
CA ARG A 582 11.48 17.34 -22.58
C ARG A 582 12.08 16.38 -23.59
N ARG A 583 13.31 16.66 -24.08
CA ARG A 583 14.05 15.77 -24.99
C ARG A 583 14.50 14.46 -24.34
N MET A 584 14.59 14.42 -23.02
CA MET A 584 15.03 13.25 -22.23
C MET A 584 13.92 12.25 -21.90
N SER A 585 12.68 12.51 -22.27
CA SER A 585 11.52 11.66 -21.99
C SER A 585 11.11 10.82 -23.19
N ASN A 586 10.43 9.70 -22.95
CA ASN A 586 9.83 8.82 -23.95
C ASN A 586 10.82 8.22 -24.98
N LEU A 587 12.04 7.95 -24.56
CA LEU A 587 13.06 7.34 -25.42
C LEU A 587 12.83 5.85 -25.65
N ASP A 588 12.11 5.21 -24.76
CA ASP A 588 11.79 3.79 -24.72
C ASP A 588 10.55 3.40 -25.53
N ASP A 589 9.80 4.38 -26.06
CA ASP A 589 8.62 4.07 -26.86
C ASP A 589 8.23 5.20 -27.82
N MET A 590 8.00 4.89 -29.10
CA MET A 590 7.57 5.85 -30.12
C MET A 590 6.06 6.01 -30.25
N HIS A 591 5.31 4.94 -30.09
CA HIS A 591 3.91 4.87 -30.52
C HIS A 591 2.94 4.58 -29.36
N GLU A 592 3.23 3.58 -28.54
CA GLU A 592 2.34 3.19 -27.44
C GLU A 592 2.18 4.32 -26.42
N ASN A 593 3.26 5.00 -26.05
CA ASN A 593 3.19 6.16 -25.17
C ASN A 593 2.29 7.27 -25.73
N GLY A 594 2.25 7.47 -27.06
CA GLY A 594 1.36 8.44 -27.70
C GLY A 594 -0.12 8.05 -27.56
N ALA A 595 -0.44 6.79 -27.83
CA ALA A 595 -1.79 6.27 -27.66
C ALA A 595 -2.21 6.28 -26.18
N HIS A 596 -1.31 5.87 -25.28
CA HIS A 596 -1.52 5.93 -23.83
C HIS A 596 -1.79 7.36 -23.34
N ASP A 597 -0.98 8.34 -23.75
CA ASP A 597 -1.16 9.75 -23.38
C ASP A 597 -2.50 10.32 -23.89
N TYR A 598 -2.91 9.91 -25.10
CA TYR A 598 -4.21 10.30 -25.65
C TYR A 598 -5.38 9.69 -24.86
N LEU A 599 -5.32 8.40 -24.54
CA LEU A 599 -6.32 7.73 -23.71
C LEU A 599 -6.37 8.31 -22.29
N LYS A 600 -5.22 8.68 -21.73
CA LYS A 600 -5.11 9.40 -20.47
C LYS A 600 -5.84 10.74 -20.53
N TYR A 601 -5.61 11.50 -21.63
CA TYR A 601 -6.30 12.77 -21.85
C TYR A 601 -7.82 12.60 -21.94
N ILE A 602 -8.30 11.56 -22.63
CA ILE A 602 -9.75 11.27 -22.69
C ILE A 602 -10.33 10.97 -21.31
N LYS A 603 -9.60 10.21 -20.47
CA LYS A 603 -10.07 9.82 -19.14
C LYS A 603 -10.07 10.97 -18.13
N PHE A 604 -9.02 11.78 -18.12
CA PHE A 604 -8.73 12.72 -17.04
C PHE A 604 -8.75 14.19 -17.49
N GLY A 605 -8.81 14.48 -18.79
CA GLY A 605 -8.77 15.83 -19.32
C GLY A 605 -7.37 16.45 -19.35
N TYR A 606 -6.31 15.70 -19.09
CA TYR A 606 -4.91 16.15 -19.13
C TYR A 606 -3.98 15.04 -19.64
N GLY A 607 -2.79 15.40 -20.09
CA GLY A 607 -1.80 14.48 -20.67
C GLY A 607 -0.38 14.73 -20.20
N ARG A 608 0.59 14.15 -20.90
CA ARG A 608 2.01 14.20 -20.56
C ARG A 608 2.56 15.63 -20.42
N CYS A 609 2.11 16.55 -21.24
CA CYS A 609 2.53 17.95 -21.15
C CYS A 609 2.16 18.56 -19.80
N THR A 610 0.95 18.29 -19.33
CA THR A 610 0.50 18.73 -17.99
C THR A 610 1.37 18.16 -16.89
N ASP A 611 1.67 16.85 -16.93
CA ASP A 611 2.56 16.22 -15.94
C ASP A 611 3.92 16.93 -15.90
N HIS A 612 4.50 17.23 -17.06
CA HIS A 612 5.82 17.83 -17.14
C HIS A 612 5.88 19.32 -16.80
N VAL A 613 4.74 20.03 -16.89
CA VAL A 613 4.66 21.46 -16.55
C VAL A 613 4.31 21.65 -15.08
N CYS A 614 3.43 20.78 -14.54
CA CYS A 614 2.93 20.89 -13.18
C CYS A 614 3.84 20.26 -12.13
N LYS A 615 4.64 19.31 -12.52
CA LYS A 615 5.56 18.54 -11.68
C LYS A 615 6.95 18.46 -12.33
#